data_e607df8d83ed69bba9d94ed55e6a1424
#
_entry.id   e607df8d83ed69bba9d94ed55e6a1424
#
_cell.length_a   1.000
_cell.length_b   1.000
_cell.length_c   1.000
_cell.angle_alpha   90.00
_cell.angle_beta   90.00
_cell.angle_gamma   90.00
#
_symmetry.space_group_name_H-M   'P 1'
#
loop_
_entity.id
_entity.type
_entity.pdbx_description
1 polymer ?
#
loop_
_entity_poly.entity_id
_entity_poly.type
_entity_poly.pdbx_seq_one_letter_code
_entity_poly.pdbx_strand_id
1 'polypeptide(L)'
;FYRCSTDVLAAGLLHQEYDIVFTWDSTNLRTQEGVAFRTVEKARLVVALYAGHPLAQRRSLTRQELRGENILYMSPDAAPDSYGDAFFMQRYAEAGYKPNILFRSADTESILMMVAAEEGISLLPDYCTDRLYNADNLVFVPLVGEGEEEEIIAAWQTGNPNPALKRFIAELSETTPPY
;
A
#
# COMPACT_ATOMS: atom_id res chain seq x y z
N PHE A 1 -7.93 18.03 -5.83
CA PHE A 1 -7.38 16.77 -5.32
C PHE A 1 -6.53 17.07 -4.09
N TYR A 2 -6.80 16.32 -3.01
CA TYR A 2 -6.01 16.38 -1.76
C TYR A 2 -5.32 15.05 -1.58
N ARG A 3 -4.06 15.06 -1.13
CA ARG A 3 -3.32 13.87 -0.74
C ARG A 3 -3.10 13.93 0.76
N CYS A 4 -3.58 12.93 1.48
CA CYS A 4 -3.42 12.80 2.92
C CYS A 4 -3.37 11.32 3.32
N SER A 5 -3.19 11.06 4.60
CA SER A 5 -3.16 9.69 5.13
C SER A 5 -4.49 8.96 4.92
N THR A 6 -4.46 7.64 4.92
CA THR A 6 -5.64 6.80 4.69
C THR A 6 -6.72 7.02 5.74
N ASP A 7 -6.34 7.21 7.01
CA ASP A 7 -7.28 7.48 8.10
C ASP A 7 -7.98 8.83 7.94
N VAL A 8 -7.26 9.87 7.47
CA VAL A 8 -7.84 11.19 7.18
C VAL A 8 -8.80 11.11 6.00
N LEU A 9 -8.46 10.36 4.94
CA LEU A 9 -9.35 10.13 3.80
C LEU A 9 -10.64 9.43 4.23
N ALA A 10 -10.53 8.38 5.05
CA ALA A 10 -11.67 7.64 5.55
C ALA A 10 -12.59 8.53 6.42
N ALA A 11 -12.01 9.27 7.36
CA ALA A 11 -12.74 10.19 8.21
C ALA A 11 -13.44 11.29 7.40
N GLY A 12 -12.74 11.94 6.46
CA GLY A 12 -13.31 12.98 5.61
C GLY A 12 -14.45 12.48 4.73
N LEU A 13 -14.38 11.25 4.23
CA LEU A 13 -15.51 10.64 3.52
C LEU A 13 -16.72 10.43 4.44
N LEU A 14 -16.51 9.90 5.63
CA LEU A 14 -17.58 9.63 6.59
C LEU A 14 -18.24 10.93 7.11
N HIS A 15 -17.45 12.00 7.24
CA HIS A 15 -17.96 13.32 7.63
C HIS A 15 -18.47 14.16 6.45
N GLN A 16 -18.54 13.59 5.23
CA GLN A 16 -19.01 14.27 4.01
C GLN A 16 -18.16 15.49 3.59
N GLU A 17 -16.89 15.51 4.00
CA GLU A 17 -15.92 16.53 3.55
C GLU A 17 -15.41 16.21 2.13
N TYR A 18 -15.47 14.93 1.75
CA TYR A 18 -15.10 14.44 0.44
C TYR A 18 -16.26 13.69 -0.21
N ASP A 19 -16.50 13.93 -1.50
CA ASP A 19 -17.51 13.21 -2.28
C ASP A 19 -17.07 11.79 -2.61
N ILE A 20 -15.79 11.61 -2.89
CA ILE A 20 -15.16 10.34 -3.25
C ILE A 20 -13.70 10.36 -2.78
N VAL A 21 -13.22 9.21 -2.34
CA VAL A 21 -11.82 9.00 -1.96
C VAL A 21 -11.24 7.82 -2.73
N PHE A 22 -9.96 7.92 -3.06
CA PHE A 22 -9.16 6.82 -3.59
C PHE A 22 -8.18 6.40 -2.52
N THR A 23 -8.25 5.17 -2.10
CA THR A 23 -7.44 4.67 -0.99
C THR A 23 -7.19 3.17 -1.15
N TRP A 24 -6.29 2.67 -0.34
CA TRP A 24 -6.05 1.23 -0.21
C TRP A 24 -7.26 0.54 0.43
N ASP A 25 -7.47 -0.71 0.08
CA ASP A 25 -8.51 -1.54 0.69
C ASP A 25 -8.20 -1.93 2.15
N SER A 26 -6.98 -1.67 2.60
CA SER A 26 -6.58 -1.75 4.02
C SER A 26 -7.27 -0.74 4.92
N THR A 27 -8.20 0.06 4.40
CA THR A 27 -9.06 0.94 5.18
C THR A 27 -10.32 0.21 5.63
N ASN A 28 -10.92 0.69 6.72
CA ASN A 28 -12.20 0.15 7.21
C ASN A 28 -13.42 0.54 6.35
N LEU A 29 -13.23 1.26 5.24
CA LEU A 29 -14.32 1.78 4.40
C LEU A 29 -15.16 0.67 3.77
N ARG A 30 -14.59 -0.50 3.47
CA ARG A 30 -15.34 -1.64 2.92
C ARG A 30 -16.44 -2.17 3.84
N THR A 31 -16.28 -1.99 5.14
CA THR A 31 -17.20 -2.50 6.17
C THR A 31 -18.12 -1.44 6.73
N GLN A 32 -18.00 -0.18 6.26
CA GLN A 32 -18.82 0.93 6.74
C GLN A 32 -20.22 0.91 6.10
N GLU A 33 -21.25 1.00 6.93
CA GLU A 33 -22.61 1.14 6.46
C GLU A 33 -22.79 2.45 5.67
N GLY A 34 -23.50 2.40 4.56
CA GLY A 34 -23.74 3.55 3.71
C GLY A 34 -22.56 3.95 2.81
N VAL A 35 -21.47 3.21 2.83
CA VAL A 35 -20.35 3.39 1.90
C VAL A 35 -20.43 2.36 0.77
N ALA A 36 -20.35 2.84 -0.46
CA ALA A 36 -20.14 2.02 -1.64
C ALA A 36 -18.71 2.17 -2.11
N PHE A 37 -18.17 1.15 -2.76
CA PHE A 37 -16.82 1.19 -3.30
C PHE A 37 -16.74 0.41 -4.61
N ARG A 38 -15.66 0.70 -5.36
CA ARG A 38 -15.26 -0.03 -6.56
C ARG A 38 -13.75 -0.18 -6.55
N THR A 39 -13.24 -1.37 -6.83
CA THR A 39 -11.82 -1.58 -7.11
C THR A 39 -11.47 -0.89 -8.42
N VAL A 40 -10.47 -0.04 -8.40
CA VAL A 40 -9.99 0.71 -9.57
C VAL A 40 -8.64 0.21 -10.07
N GLU A 41 -7.85 -0.39 -9.19
CA GLU A 41 -6.56 -0.95 -9.53
C GLU A 41 -6.18 -2.07 -8.55
N LYS A 42 -5.39 -3.03 -9.01
CA LYS A 42 -4.74 -4.04 -8.18
C LYS A 42 -3.25 -3.85 -8.27
N ALA A 43 -2.60 -3.78 -7.12
CA ALA A 43 -1.16 -3.64 -6.99
C ALA A 43 -0.57 -4.93 -6.40
N ARG A 44 0.55 -5.36 -6.94
CA ARG A 44 1.36 -6.43 -6.35
C ARG A 44 2.40 -5.82 -5.45
N LEU A 45 2.72 -6.52 -4.38
CA LEU A 45 3.84 -6.10 -3.54
C LEU A 45 5.16 -6.62 -4.11
N VAL A 46 6.18 -5.80 -3.99
CA VAL A 46 7.57 -6.17 -4.24
C VAL A 46 8.40 -5.92 -3.00
N VAL A 47 9.43 -6.70 -2.82
CA VAL A 47 10.44 -6.50 -1.79
C VAL A 47 11.59 -5.71 -2.41
N ALA A 48 11.80 -4.50 -1.90
CA ALA A 48 12.96 -3.67 -2.25
C ALA A 48 14.17 -4.14 -1.44
N LEU A 49 15.24 -4.49 -2.13
CA LEU A 49 16.48 -5.03 -1.60
C LEU A 49 17.65 -4.25 -2.17
N TYR A 50 18.76 -4.10 -1.44
CA TYR A 50 20.00 -3.67 -2.07
C TYR A 50 20.58 -4.79 -2.95
N ALA A 51 21.33 -4.44 -3.99
CA ALA A 51 21.76 -5.40 -5.02
C ALA A 51 22.60 -6.57 -4.49
N GLY A 52 23.37 -6.36 -3.40
CA GLY A 52 24.18 -7.38 -2.73
C GLY A 52 23.44 -8.25 -1.71
N HIS A 53 22.14 -8.01 -1.48
CA HIS A 53 21.36 -8.75 -0.49
C HIS A 53 21.25 -10.24 -0.86
N PRO A 54 21.35 -11.18 0.11
CA PRO A 54 21.24 -12.62 -0.17
C PRO A 54 19.94 -13.03 -0.89
N LEU A 55 18.84 -12.31 -0.64
CA LEU A 55 17.55 -12.56 -1.27
C LEU A 55 17.39 -11.90 -2.65
N ALA A 56 18.32 -11.03 -3.08
CA ALA A 56 18.19 -10.29 -4.35
C ALA A 56 18.24 -11.17 -5.60
N GLN A 57 18.78 -12.40 -5.50
CA GLN A 57 18.86 -13.35 -6.61
C GLN A 57 17.60 -14.24 -6.74
N ARG A 58 16.62 -14.07 -5.86
CA ARG A 58 15.39 -14.86 -5.88
C ARG A 58 14.46 -14.35 -6.98
N ARG A 59 13.70 -15.25 -7.59
CA ARG A 59 12.68 -14.90 -8.59
C ARG A 59 11.40 -14.37 -7.96
N SER A 60 11.11 -14.80 -6.76
CA SER A 60 10.01 -14.35 -5.91
C SER A 60 10.33 -14.66 -4.46
N LEU A 61 9.65 -14.00 -3.55
CA LEU A 61 9.76 -14.19 -2.10
C LEU A 61 8.38 -14.37 -1.49
N THR A 62 8.32 -15.11 -0.41
CA THR A 62 7.16 -15.18 0.48
C THR A 62 7.42 -14.34 1.72
N ARG A 63 6.37 -13.92 2.42
CA ARG A 63 6.53 -13.15 3.65
C ARG A 63 7.29 -13.92 4.75
N GLN A 64 7.16 -15.25 4.79
CA GLN A 64 7.91 -16.11 5.71
C GLN A 64 9.42 -16.06 5.48
N GLU A 65 9.87 -15.89 4.24
CA GLU A 65 11.29 -15.81 3.90
C GLU A 65 11.93 -14.49 4.35
N LEU A 66 11.11 -13.48 4.69
CA LEU A 66 11.59 -12.19 5.23
C LEU A 66 11.79 -12.22 6.75
N ARG A 67 11.59 -13.38 7.39
CA ARG A 67 11.80 -13.52 8.83
C ARG A 67 13.25 -13.26 9.20
N GLY A 68 13.44 -12.31 10.13
CA GLY A 68 14.77 -11.91 10.60
C GLY A 68 15.34 -10.69 9.90
N GLU A 69 14.70 -10.23 8.81
CA GLU A 69 15.12 -9.01 8.15
C GLU A 69 14.67 -7.75 8.91
N ASN A 70 15.46 -6.70 8.80
CA ASN A 70 15.08 -5.37 9.24
C ASN A 70 14.10 -4.77 8.24
N ILE A 71 12.93 -4.36 8.71
CA ILE A 71 11.89 -3.77 7.85
C ILE A 71 11.96 -2.24 7.94
N LEU A 72 12.13 -1.62 6.80
CA LEU A 72 11.96 -0.19 6.60
C LEU A 72 10.53 0.02 6.12
N TYR A 73 9.64 0.34 7.04
CA TYR A 73 8.21 0.32 6.81
C TYR A 73 7.73 1.61 6.15
N MET A 74 7.19 1.48 4.94
CA MET A 74 6.47 2.55 4.28
C MET A 74 5.07 2.65 4.90
N SER A 75 4.94 3.50 5.91
CA SER A 75 3.66 3.71 6.58
C SER A 75 2.81 4.71 5.81
N PRO A 76 1.57 4.36 5.41
CA PRO A 76 0.67 5.30 4.77
C PRO A 76 0.16 6.37 5.74
N ASP A 77 0.32 6.16 7.03
CA ASP A 77 -0.18 7.00 8.10
C ASP A 77 0.95 7.51 8.99
N ALA A 78 0.81 8.75 9.44
CA ALA A 78 1.79 9.37 10.34
C ALA A 78 1.69 8.83 11.78
N ALA A 79 0.53 8.26 12.15
CA ALA A 79 0.29 7.74 13.49
C ALA A 79 0.59 6.24 13.56
N PRO A 80 1.40 5.78 14.53
CA PRO A 80 1.45 4.37 14.86
C PRO A 80 0.07 3.93 15.40
N ASP A 81 -0.26 2.64 15.23
CA ASP A 81 -1.53 2.04 15.64
C ASP A 81 -2.76 2.46 14.79
N SER A 82 -2.55 2.97 13.58
CA SER A 82 -3.60 3.19 12.61
C SER A 82 -4.22 1.87 12.15
N TYR A 83 -5.39 1.94 11.49
CA TYR A 83 -6.00 0.76 10.88
C TYR A 83 -5.09 0.13 9.83
N GLY A 84 -4.41 0.95 9.01
CA GLY A 84 -3.43 0.47 8.03
C GLY A 84 -2.24 -0.24 8.67
N ASP A 85 -1.75 0.27 9.80
CA ASP A 85 -0.69 -0.38 10.59
C ASP A 85 -1.16 -1.74 11.13
N ALA A 86 -2.35 -1.81 11.69
CA ALA A 86 -2.92 -3.07 12.19
C ALA A 86 -3.07 -4.11 11.08
N PHE A 87 -3.55 -3.70 9.92
CA PHE A 87 -3.66 -4.55 8.73
C PHE A 87 -2.28 -5.08 8.29
N PHE A 88 -1.29 -4.20 8.20
CA PHE A 88 0.08 -4.57 7.85
C PHE A 88 0.67 -5.57 8.86
N MET A 89 0.51 -5.33 10.17
CA MET A 89 1.00 -6.21 11.22
C MET A 89 0.31 -7.57 11.21
N GLN A 90 -0.97 -7.62 10.88
CA GLN A 90 -1.71 -8.87 10.76
C GLN A 90 -1.10 -9.79 9.70
N ARG A 91 -0.64 -9.25 8.56
CA ARG A 91 0.03 -10.03 7.50
C ARG A 91 1.28 -10.74 8.00
N TYR A 92 2.07 -10.10 8.86
CA TYR A 92 3.23 -10.74 9.47
C TYR A 92 2.84 -11.77 10.53
N ALA A 93 1.77 -11.51 11.29
CA ALA A 93 1.24 -12.48 12.24
C ALA A 93 0.72 -13.75 11.54
N GLU A 94 0.05 -13.62 10.41
CA GLU A 94 -0.37 -14.73 9.54
C GLU A 94 0.83 -15.52 8.99
N ALA A 95 1.94 -14.83 8.70
CA ALA A 95 3.21 -15.46 8.32
C ALA A 95 3.96 -16.08 9.53
N GLY A 96 3.41 -15.97 10.74
CA GLY A 96 3.92 -16.61 11.95
C GLY A 96 5.07 -15.89 12.64
N TYR A 97 5.24 -14.57 12.45
CA TYR A 97 6.25 -13.79 13.16
C TYR A 97 5.88 -12.31 13.30
N LYS A 98 6.60 -11.61 14.16
CA LYS A 98 6.53 -10.15 14.29
C LYS A 98 7.70 -9.52 13.53
N PRO A 99 7.47 -8.51 12.66
CA PRO A 99 8.54 -7.85 11.93
C PRO A 99 9.42 -7.00 12.86
N ASN A 100 10.71 -6.93 12.55
CA ASN A 100 11.61 -5.97 13.18
C ASN A 100 11.58 -4.66 12.39
N ILE A 101 10.73 -3.72 12.80
CA ILE A 101 10.63 -2.42 12.14
C ILE A 101 11.73 -1.50 12.67
N LEU A 102 12.70 -1.24 11.81
CA LEU A 102 13.82 -0.36 12.11
C LEU A 102 13.49 1.11 11.90
N PHE A 103 12.70 1.41 10.87
CA PHE A 103 12.37 2.77 10.45
C PHE A 103 10.97 2.83 9.86
N ARG A 104 10.30 3.99 10.01
CA ARG A 104 8.97 4.28 9.43
C ARG A 104 9.01 5.61 8.68
N SER A 105 8.44 5.65 7.50
CA SER A 105 8.24 6.89 6.73
C SER A 105 7.08 6.75 5.78
N ALA A 106 6.38 7.86 5.50
CA ALA A 106 5.43 7.96 4.40
C ALA A 106 6.11 8.37 3.08
N ASP A 107 7.41 8.67 3.12
CA ASP A 107 8.19 9.08 1.97
C ASP A 107 8.97 7.89 1.37
N THR A 108 8.55 7.48 0.18
CA THR A 108 9.13 6.33 -0.52
C THR A 108 10.60 6.53 -0.84
N GLU A 109 11.02 7.76 -1.18
CA GLU A 109 12.42 8.05 -1.52
C GLU A 109 13.34 7.83 -0.31
N SER A 110 12.93 8.33 0.86
CA SER A 110 13.68 8.11 2.11
C SER A 110 13.81 6.63 2.46
N ILE A 111 12.74 5.85 2.29
CA ILE A 111 12.76 4.40 2.49
C ILE A 111 13.78 3.74 1.55
N LEU A 112 13.72 4.06 0.26
CA LEU A 112 14.59 3.44 -0.73
C LEU A 112 16.06 3.85 -0.59
N MET A 113 16.31 5.08 -0.15
CA MET A 113 17.67 5.51 0.21
C MET A 113 18.24 4.66 1.36
N MET A 114 17.44 4.34 2.37
CA MET A 114 17.88 3.47 3.47
C MET A 114 18.06 2.01 3.01
N VAL A 115 17.21 1.50 2.10
CA VAL A 115 17.45 0.18 1.48
C VAL A 115 18.76 0.17 0.72
N ALA A 116 19.05 1.21 -0.09
CA ALA A 116 20.29 1.33 -0.84
C ALA A 116 21.53 1.47 0.07
N ALA A 117 21.36 2.01 1.29
CA ALA A 117 22.36 2.09 2.33
C ALA A 117 22.51 0.79 3.16
N GLU A 118 21.84 -0.30 2.76
CA GLU A 118 21.93 -1.64 3.37
C GLU A 118 21.37 -1.72 4.81
N GLU A 119 20.53 -0.75 5.23
CA GLU A 119 19.95 -0.71 6.57
C GLU A 119 18.83 -1.72 6.78
N GLY A 120 18.20 -2.19 5.69
CA GLY A 120 17.12 -3.15 5.74
C GLY A 120 16.43 -3.33 4.40
N ILE A 121 15.26 -3.95 4.43
CA ILE A 121 14.42 -4.19 3.26
C ILE A 121 13.09 -3.46 3.41
N SER A 122 12.38 -3.22 2.30
CA SER A 122 11.04 -2.63 2.33
C SER A 122 10.06 -3.39 1.43
N LEU A 123 8.78 -3.38 1.79
CA LEU A 123 7.69 -3.87 0.98
C LEU A 123 6.96 -2.67 0.38
N LEU A 124 6.83 -2.66 -0.94
CA LEU A 124 6.27 -1.57 -1.70
C LEU A 124 5.33 -2.10 -2.78
N PRO A 125 4.30 -1.35 -3.15
CA PRO A 125 3.55 -1.65 -4.37
C PRO A 125 4.45 -1.54 -5.61
N ASP A 126 4.23 -2.42 -6.58
CA ASP A 126 5.03 -2.51 -7.81
C ASP A 126 5.05 -1.20 -8.61
N TYR A 127 3.96 -0.45 -8.66
CA TYR A 127 3.92 0.86 -9.34
C TYR A 127 4.86 1.92 -8.71
N CYS A 128 5.32 1.72 -7.47
CA CYS A 128 6.32 2.60 -6.87
C CYS A 128 7.68 2.47 -7.55
N THR A 129 7.93 1.35 -8.25
CA THR A 129 9.21 1.07 -8.90
C THR A 129 9.38 1.77 -10.24
N ASP A 130 8.30 2.10 -10.95
CA ASP A 130 8.31 2.69 -12.29
C ASP A 130 8.85 4.14 -12.34
N ARG A 131 8.90 4.80 -11.18
CA ARG A 131 9.29 6.21 -11.05
C ARG A 131 10.69 6.43 -10.50
N LEU A 132 11.46 5.35 -10.31
CA LEU A 132 12.78 5.45 -9.68
C LEU A 132 13.86 5.76 -10.70
N TYR A 133 14.27 7.02 -10.71
CA TYR A 133 15.48 7.46 -11.38
C TYR A 133 16.69 7.11 -10.49
N ASN A 134 17.65 6.32 -10.99
CA ASN A 134 18.89 5.89 -10.31
C ASN A 134 18.72 4.77 -9.27
N ALA A 135 18.17 3.64 -9.70
CA ALA A 135 18.02 2.45 -8.84
C ALA A 135 19.17 1.42 -9.02
N ASP A 136 20.36 1.85 -9.45
CA ASP A 136 21.47 0.94 -9.80
C ASP A 136 21.89 0.00 -8.66
N ASN A 137 21.61 0.37 -7.41
CA ASN A 137 21.89 -0.46 -6.23
C ASN A 137 20.64 -1.11 -5.61
N LEU A 138 19.51 -1.06 -6.28
CA LEU A 138 18.25 -1.64 -5.80
C LEU A 138 17.78 -2.77 -6.69
N VAL A 139 17.22 -3.81 -6.06
CA VAL A 139 16.57 -4.94 -6.72
C VAL A 139 15.16 -5.07 -6.14
N PHE A 140 14.17 -5.26 -7.00
CA PHE A 140 12.78 -5.45 -6.61
C PHE A 140 12.36 -6.88 -6.94
N VAL A 141 12.09 -7.66 -5.90
CA VAL A 141 11.69 -9.05 -6.03
C VAL A 141 10.20 -9.18 -5.72
N PRO A 142 9.39 -9.78 -6.61
CA PRO A 142 7.97 -9.99 -6.36
C PRO A 142 7.71 -10.71 -5.05
N LEU A 143 6.80 -10.19 -4.23
CA LEU A 143 6.26 -10.89 -3.07
C LEU A 143 5.07 -11.73 -3.53
N VAL A 144 5.06 -13.02 -3.17
CA VAL A 144 4.01 -13.96 -3.57
C VAL A 144 3.42 -14.64 -2.35
N GLY A 145 2.13 -14.93 -2.42
CA GLY A 145 1.37 -15.58 -1.36
C GLY A 145 -0.09 -15.18 -1.39
N GLU A 146 -0.91 -15.86 -0.62
CA GLU A 146 -2.31 -15.48 -0.47
C GLU A 146 -2.41 -14.12 0.23
N GLY A 147 -3.17 -13.20 -0.38
CA GLY A 147 -3.39 -11.87 0.16
C GLY A 147 -2.20 -10.92 0.05
N GLU A 148 -1.19 -11.19 -0.76
CA GLU A 148 -0.08 -10.26 -1.04
C GLU A 148 -0.37 -9.28 -2.19
N GLU A 149 -1.59 -9.29 -2.71
CA GLU A 149 -2.11 -8.25 -3.60
C GLU A 149 -2.85 -7.20 -2.76
N GLU A 150 -2.67 -5.94 -3.11
CA GLU A 150 -3.42 -4.82 -2.54
C GLU A 150 -4.33 -4.22 -3.60
N GLU A 151 -5.52 -3.80 -3.20
CA GLU A 151 -6.46 -3.13 -4.09
C GLU A 151 -6.54 -1.64 -3.77
N ILE A 152 -6.55 -0.82 -4.81
CA ILE A 152 -6.91 0.58 -4.71
C ILE A 152 -8.40 0.66 -5.00
N ILE A 153 -9.15 1.21 -4.07
CA ILE A 153 -10.58 1.40 -4.17
C ILE A 153 -10.94 2.87 -4.31
N ALA A 154 -11.93 3.14 -5.13
CA ALA A 154 -12.71 4.38 -5.08
C ALA A 154 -13.89 4.12 -4.13
N ALA A 155 -14.05 4.93 -3.09
CA ALA A 155 -15.13 4.80 -2.13
C ALA A 155 -15.92 6.11 -2.00
N TRP A 156 -17.24 6.01 -1.84
CA TRP A 156 -18.17 7.14 -1.73
C TRP A 156 -19.36 6.78 -0.85
N GLN A 157 -20.03 7.81 -0.31
CA GLN A 157 -21.30 7.60 0.41
C GLN A 157 -22.44 7.38 -0.58
N THR A 158 -23.27 6.35 -0.36
CA THR A 158 -24.43 6.00 -1.23
C THR A 158 -25.47 7.10 -1.28
N GLY A 159 -25.60 7.90 -0.21
CA GLY A 159 -26.51 9.03 -0.09
C GLY A 159 -25.97 10.38 -0.56
N ASN A 160 -24.78 10.42 -1.18
CA ASN A 160 -24.15 11.67 -1.61
C ASN A 160 -25.04 12.42 -2.63
N PRO A 161 -25.41 13.70 -2.36
CA PRO A 161 -26.32 14.46 -3.22
C PRO A 161 -25.66 15.06 -4.46
N ASN A 162 -24.32 14.99 -4.58
CA ASN A 162 -23.57 15.61 -5.68
C ASN A 162 -23.88 14.93 -7.01
N PRO A 163 -24.55 15.60 -7.99
CA PRO A 163 -24.90 14.98 -9.26
C PRO A 163 -23.66 14.68 -10.13
N ALA A 164 -22.54 15.38 -9.93
CA ALA A 164 -21.30 15.15 -10.65
C ALA A 164 -20.67 13.80 -10.24
N LEU A 165 -20.85 13.39 -8.97
CA LEU A 165 -20.33 12.12 -8.48
C LEU A 165 -20.89 10.92 -9.26
N LYS A 166 -22.19 10.91 -9.56
CA LYS A 166 -22.83 9.83 -10.33
C LYS A 166 -22.22 9.69 -11.72
N ARG A 167 -21.94 10.80 -12.39
CA ARG A 167 -21.30 10.81 -13.71
C ARG A 167 -19.85 10.31 -13.59
N PHE A 168 -19.13 10.80 -12.60
CA PHE A 168 -17.75 10.38 -12.36
C PHE A 168 -17.63 8.88 -12.09
N ILE A 169 -18.52 8.32 -11.25
CA ILE A 169 -18.55 6.88 -10.95
C ILE A 169 -18.87 6.06 -12.21
N ALA A 170 -19.73 6.56 -13.10
CA ALA A 170 -20.06 5.87 -14.34
C ALA A 170 -18.86 5.78 -15.31
N GLU A 171 -17.96 6.76 -15.27
CA GLU A 171 -16.73 6.79 -16.07
C GLU A 171 -15.56 6.04 -15.42
N LEU A 172 -15.67 5.67 -14.14
CA LEU A 172 -14.69 4.80 -13.50
C LEU A 172 -14.80 3.41 -14.12
N SER A 173 -14.03 3.14 -15.15
CA SER A 173 -13.81 1.79 -15.64
C SER A 173 -13.03 0.99 -14.60
N GLU A 174 -13.33 -0.31 -14.50
CA GLU A 174 -12.36 -1.24 -13.93
C GLU A 174 -11.16 -1.20 -14.89
N THR A 175 -10.09 -0.55 -14.50
CA THR A 175 -8.87 -0.62 -15.27
C THR A 175 -8.31 -2.02 -15.10
N THR A 176 -8.59 -2.87 -16.08
CA THR A 176 -7.71 -4.00 -16.33
C THR A 176 -6.38 -3.38 -16.78
N PRO A 177 -5.29 -3.52 -16.03
CA PRO A 177 -4.03 -2.97 -16.48
C PRO A 177 -3.70 -3.56 -17.84
N PRO A 178 -3.29 -2.75 -18.82
CA PRO A 178 -2.71 -3.28 -20.01
C PRO A 178 -1.34 -3.85 -19.59
N TYR A 179 -1.25 -5.18 -19.52
CA TYR A 179 -0.06 -6.06 -19.70
C TYR A 179 -0.16 -7.33 -18.87
#